data_6bd8b02adebcddf36b778c68902d643c
#
_entry.id   6bd8b02adebcddf36b778c68902d643c
#
_cell.length_a   1.000
_cell.length_b   1.000
_cell.length_c   1.000
_cell.angle_alpha   90.00
_cell.angle_beta   90.00
_cell.angle_gamma   90.00
#
_symmetry.space_group_name_H-M   'P 1'
#
loop_
_entity.id
_entity.type
_entity.pdbx_description
1 polymer ?
#
loop_
_entity_poly.entity_id
_entity_poly.type
_entity_poly.pdbx_seq_one_letter_code
_entity_poly.pdbx_strand_id
1 'polypeptide(L)'
;MSIQFCGPIPQPGAPAVGGYEACNRRTIDALGASGDTVHLLRYPTPRGGALAKVKGYVQGYLRLLREIDSSPGEVFHLTGLYKHFAPAEWLLLRRARRRGLKTIYDIRAGSMFRHYERLGPAYRWLFRSLLRQADQVMIEGPEYAPFVQEVTGKPAFYLPNHLPVQGMPARSADGTASLRLVYIGRITLDKGIETALQAARMLAESGQPCTIAVAGSGPEDLLERLQREYPEAEWLGAISPSQVLEELGKAHFFLFPTRHTGEGHSNALTEAMAMGCVPVAADNGFNRSVIGASGVVLPLQDGAKAYASAVRVLWQGGDWAGYSQAASERARTLFSTEQAVARLRGAYRDLLKASA
;
A
#
# COMPACT_ATOMS: atom_id res chain seq x y z
N MET A 1 6.31 25.25 -2.07
CA MET A 1 5.08 25.18 -2.87
C MET A 1 3.89 25.15 -1.92
N SER A 2 2.73 25.65 -2.38
CA SER A 2 1.48 25.57 -1.62
C SER A 2 0.58 24.47 -2.24
N ILE A 3 0.24 23.47 -1.45
CA ILE A 3 -0.42 22.24 -1.92
C ILE A 3 -1.74 22.06 -1.16
N GLN A 4 -2.84 21.94 -1.88
CA GLN A 4 -4.10 21.44 -1.33
C GLN A 4 -4.10 19.91 -1.45
N PHE A 5 -3.95 19.20 -0.34
CA PHE A 5 -3.94 17.74 -0.31
C PHE A 5 -5.31 17.22 0.15
N CYS A 6 -6.01 16.57 -0.78
CA CYS A 6 -7.39 16.11 -0.58
C CYS A 6 -7.47 14.57 -0.57
N GLY A 7 -8.18 14.00 0.40
CA GLY A 7 -8.37 12.54 0.45
C GLY A 7 -8.67 11.98 1.83
N PRO A 8 -8.54 10.66 2.00
CA PRO A 8 -8.62 10.01 3.30
C PRO A 8 -7.37 10.35 4.13
N ILE A 9 -7.54 11.27 5.07
CA ILE A 9 -6.49 11.78 5.95
C ILE A 9 -6.97 11.60 7.39
N PRO A 10 -6.15 11.02 8.30
CA PRO A 10 -6.53 10.84 9.69
C PRO A 10 -6.92 12.15 10.36
N GLN A 11 -7.82 12.08 11.34
CA GLN A 11 -8.12 13.23 12.18
C GLN A 11 -6.88 13.63 13.00
N PRO A 12 -6.74 14.92 13.41
CA PRO A 12 -5.65 15.32 14.28
C PRO A 12 -5.58 14.46 15.54
N GLY A 13 -4.40 13.92 15.86
CA GLY A 13 -4.18 13.06 17.02
C GLY A 13 -4.71 11.63 16.91
N ALA A 14 -5.45 11.28 15.85
CA ALA A 14 -5.93 9.91 15.64
C ALA A 14 -4.89 9.07 14.88
N PRO A 15 -4.79 7.76 15.19
CA PRO A 15 -3.99 6.85 14.38
C PRO A 15 -4.59 6.70 12.97
N ALA A 16 -3.74 6.41 11.99
CA ALA A 16 -4.19 6.11 10.63
C ALA A 16 -4.95 4.76 10.59
N VAL A 17 -6.08 4.74 9.91
CA VAL A 17 -6.88 3.51 9.71
C VAL A 17 -6.50 2.89 8.37
N GLY A 18 -5.66 1.86 8.42
CA GLY A 18 -5.19 1.13 7.25
C GLY A 18 -4.07 1.80 6.46
N GLY A 19 -3.57 1.08 5.45
CA GLY A 19 -2.37 1.47 4.69
C GLY A 19 -2.53 2.77 3.90
N TYR A 20 -3.75 3.06 3.44
CA TYR A 20 -4.04 4.24 2.64
C TYR A 20 -3.86 5.56 3.42
N GLU A 21 -4.51 5.67 4.59
CA GLU A 21 -4.35 6.84 5.45
C GLU A 21 -2.92 6.96 5.99
N ALA A 22 -2.27 5.83 6.29
CA ALA A 22 -0.89 5.81 6.75
C ALA A 22 0.08 6.36 5.69
N CYS A 23 -0.12 5.99 4.42
CA CYS A 23 0.70 6.50 3.33
C CYS A 23 0.45 8.00 3.09
N ASN A 24 -0.82 8.45 3.08
CA ASN A 24 -1.15 9.86 2.96
C ASN A 24 -0.54 10.70 4.09
N ARG A 25 -0.61 10.22 5.33
CA ARG A 25 0.02 10.88 6.48
C ARG A 25 1.52 11.03 6.26
N ARG A 26 2.23 9.93 5.90
CA ARG A 26 3.67 9.99 5.64
C ARG A 26 4.03 10.97 4.54
N THR A 27 3.24 10.99 3.44
CA THR A 27 3.44 11.93 2.34
C THR A 27 3.27 13.38 2.80
N ILE A 28 2.21 13.68 3.55
CA ILE A 28 1.91 15.02 4.07
C ILE A 28 3.00 15.50 5.01
N ASP A 29 3.39 14.65 5.99
CA ASP A 29 4.40 14.98 6.98
C ASP A 29 5.77 15.26 6.31
N ALA A 30 6.13 14.45 5.32
CA ALA A 30 7.39 14.62 4.59
C ALA A 30 7.40 15.83 3.63
N LEU A 31 6.27 16.18 3.01
CA LEU A 31 6.13 17.43 2.26
C LEU A 31 6.32 18.64 3.18
N GLY A 32 5.65 18.63 4.36
CA GLY A 32 5.81 19.67 5.37
C GLY A 32 7.26 19.81 5.86
N ALA A 33 7.91 18.69 6.18
CA ALA A 33 9.32 18.65 6.56
C ALA A 33 10.27 19.17 5.45
N SER A 34 9.84 19.06 4.18
CA SER A 34 10.58 19.60 3.03
C SER A 34 10.34 21.09 2.78
N GLY A 35 9.59 21.79 3.65
CA GLY A 35 9.30 23.23 3.55
C GLY A 35 8.12 23.57 2.62
N ASP A 36 7.29 22.60 2.25
CA ASP A 36 6.07 22.86 1.50
C ASP A 36 4.91 23.18 2.46
N THR A 37 4.01 24.09 2.07
CA THR A 37 2.78 24.38 2.81
C THR A 37 1.68 23.44 2.35
N VAL A 38 1.16 22.59 3.24
CA VAL A 38 0.15 21.59 2.90
C VAL A 38 -1.17 21.93 3.57
N HIS A 39 -2.19 22.27 2.77
CA HIS A 39 -3.56 22.51 3.21
C HIS A 39 -4.36 21.20 3.10
N LEU A 40 -4.86 20.71 4.25
CA LEU A 40 -5.49 19.39 4.36
C LEU A 40 -6.99 19.47 4.11
N LEU A 41 -7.46 18.87 3.03
CA LEU A 41 -8.86 18.73 2.67
C LEU A 41 -9.32 17.29 2.94
N ARG A 42 -9.87 17.06 4.14
CA ARG A 42 -10.22 15.70 4.59
C ARG A 42 -11.55 15.23 4.03
N TYR A 43 -11.58 14.01 3.49
CA TYR A 43 -12.83 13.37 3.07
C TYR A 43 -13.80 13.24 4.24
N PRO A 44 -15.11 13.40 3.97
CA PRO A 44 -16.13 13.22 5.00
C PRO A 44 -16.19 11.75 5.45
N THR A 45 -16.29 11.54 6.75
CA THR A 45 -16.47 10.22 7.38
C THR A 45 -17.74 10.23 8.24
N PRO A 46 -18.93 10.34 7.63
CA PRO A 46 -20.18 10.49 8.37
C PRO A 46 -20.52 9.21 9.15
N ARG A 47 -21.10 9.40 10.34
CA ARG A 47 -21.57 8.32 11.22
C ARG A 47 -23.09 8.31 11.28
N GLY A 48 -23.67 7.19 11.71
CA GLY A 48 -25.13 7.04 11.90
C GLY A 48 -25.81 6.16 10.82
N GLY A 49 -27.13 6.20 10.74
CA GLY A 49 -27.92 5.43 9.78
C GLY A 49 -27.76 5.90 8.32
N ALA A 50 -28.35 5.17 7.38
CA ALA A 50 -28.16 5.40 5.94
C ALA A 50 -28.45 6.85 5.49
N LEU A 51 -29.57 7.43 5.90
CA LEU A 51 -29.94 8.81 5.56
C LEU A 51 -28.96 9.84 6.14
N ALA A 52 -28.54 9.64 7.41
CA ALA A 52 -27.55 10.52 8.05
C ALA A 52 -26.19 10.45 7.33
N LYS A 53 -25.77 9.27 6.90
CA LYS A 53 -24.55 9.09 6.10
C LYS A 53 -24.64 9.81 4.76
N VAL A 54 -25.74 9.66 4.01
CA VAL A 54 -25.94 10.36 2.73
C VAL A 54 -25.88 11.87 2.92
N LYS A 55 -26.64 12.41 3.88
CA LYS A 55 -26.62 13.85 4.22
C LYS A 55 -25.22 14.31 4.59
N GLY A 56 -24.51 13.54 5.43
CA GLY A 56 -23.15 13.86 5.87
C GLY A 56 -22.14 13.86 4.73
N TYR A 57 -22.25 12.92 3.76
CA TYR A 57 -21.42 12.94 2.57
C TYR A 57 -21.69 14.18 1.71
N VAL A 58 -22.97 14.48 1.41
CA VAL A 58 -23.33 15.66 0.61
C VAL A 58 -22.81 16.94 1.26
N GLN A 59 -23.06 17.14 2.55
CA GLN A 59 -22.57 18.32 3.28
C GLN A 59 -21.04 18.39 3.32
N GLY A 60 -20.38 17.24 3.53
CA GLY A 60 -18.93 17.16 3.56
C GLY A 60 -18.28 17.49 2.22
N TYR A 61 -18.82 16.99 1.10
CA TYR A 61 -18.31 17.34 -0.23
C TYR A 61 -18.62 18.79 -0.64
N LEU A 62 -19.78 19.34 -0.24
CA LEU A 62 -20.06 20.78 -0.44
C LEU A 62 -19.09 21.66 0.37
N ARG A 63 -18.69 21.22 1.59
CA ARG A 63 -17.67 21.88 2.37
C ARG A 63 -16.33 21.84 1.64
N LEU A 64 -15.90 20.68 1.14
CA LEU A 64 -14.65 20.54 0.39
C LEU A 64 -14.58 21.45 -0.83
N LEU A 65 -15.69 21.60 -1.58
CA LEU A 65 -15.76 22.54 -2.70
C LEU A 65 -15.50 23.99 -2.27
N ARG A 66 -16.02 24.40 -1.10
CA ARG A 66 -15.76 25.74 -0.54
C ARG A 66 -14.31 25.87 -0.04
N GLU A 67 -13.78 24.83 0.61
CA GLU A 67 -12.39 24.79 1.08
C GLU A 67 -11.39 24.90 -0.07
N ILE A 68 -11.67 24.28 -1.24
CA ILE A 68 -10.86 24.46 -2.46
C ILE A 68 -10.82 25.94 -2.85
N ASP A 69 -11.91 26.67 -2.69
CA ASP A 69 -11.99 28.09 -3.05
C ASP A 69 -11.26 29.00 -2.06
N SER A 70 -11.36 28.71 -0.79
CA SER A 70 -10.83 29.56 0.30
C SER A 70 -9.39 29.26 0.68
N SER A 71 -8.90 28.06 0.38
CA SER A 71 -7.53 27.68 0.72
C SER A 71 -6.54 28.16 -0.34
N PRO A 72 -5.37 28.69 0.05
CA PRO A 72 -4.32 28.95 -0.91
C PRO A 72 -3.74 27.66 -1.48
N GLY A 73 -3.26 27.70 -2.72
CA GLY A 73 -2.66 26.53 -3.37
C GLY A 73 -2.24 26.81 -4.80
N GLU A 74 -1.22 26.10 -5.23
CA GLU A 74 -0.75 26.03 -6.62
C GLU A 74 -1.10 24.67 -7.23
N VAL A 75 -1.09 23.62 -6.38
CA VAL A 75 -1.37 22.23 -6.75
C VAL A 75 -2.53 21.71 -5.91
N PHE A 76 -3.46 21.01 -6.56
CA PHE A 76 -4.52 20.23 -5.93
C PHE A 76 -4.21 18.74 -6.14
N HIS A 77 -3.77 18.07 -5.08
CA HIS A 77 -3.47 16.64 -5.08
C HIS A 77 -4.61 15.87 -4.45
N LEU A 78 -5.35 15.12 -5.26
CA LEU A 78 -6.49 14.32 -4.86
C LEU A 78 -6.12 12.84 -4.82
N THR A 79 -6.06 12.25 -3.63
CA THR A 79 -5.94 10.81 -3.47
C THR A 79 -7.32 10.17 -3.54
N GLY A 80 -7.62 9.56 -4.69
CA GLY A 80 -8.96 9.11 -5.05
C GLY A 80 -9.37 7.77 -4.44
N LEU A 81 -10.62 7.66 -3.99
CA LEU A 81 -11.24 6.41 -3.56
C LEU A 81 -12.02 5.70 -4.69
N TYR A 82 -12.14 6.38 -5.85
CA TYR A 82 -12.88 5.89 -7.04
C TYR A 82 -14.26 5.30 -6.65
N LYS A 83 -14.67 4.13 -7.11
CA LYS A 83 -15.97 3.50 -6.77
C LYS A 83 -17.12 4.51 -6.85
N HIS A 84 -17.98 4.50 -5.84
CA HIS A 84 -19.10 5.44 -5.72
C HIS A 84 -18.68 6.88 -5.38
N PHE A 85 -17.41 7.12 -5.08
CA PHE A 85 -16.86 8.46 -4.85
C PHE A 85 -16.51 9.21 -6.15
N ALA A 86 -16.32 8.47 -7.25
CA ALA A 86 -15.91 9.05 -8.54
C ALA A 86 -16.73 10.29 -9.01
N PRO A 87 -18.06 10.38 -8.82
CA PRO A 87 -18.80 11.58 -9.17
C PRO A 87 -18.39 12.82 -8.36
N ALA A 88 -18.18 12.64 -7.05
CA ALA A 88 -17.76 13.73 -6.18
C ALA A 88 -16.30 14.14 -6.47
N GLU A 89 -15.42 13.18 -6.68
CA GLU A 89 -14.02 13.40 -7.05
C GLU A 89 -13.90 14.13 -8.39
N TRP A 90 -14.77 13.80 -9.36
CA TRP A 90 -14.87 14.52 -10.63
C TRP A 90 -15.22 15.99 -10.43
N LEU A 91 -16.17 16.30 -9.52
CA LEU A 91 -16.54 17.68 -9.18
C LEU A 91 -15.41 18.43 -8.48
N LEU A 92 -14.70 17.78 -7.54
CA LEU A 92 -13.56 18.39 -6.84
C LEU A 92 -12.44 18.77 -7.81
N LEU A 93 -12.04 17.86 -8.70
CA LEU A 93 -11.03 18.13 -9.73
C LEU A 93 -11.47 19.27 -10.65
N ARG A 94 -12.73 19.24 -11.11
CA ARG A 94 -13.28 20.29 -11.96
C ARG A 94 -13.26 21.65 -11.26
N ARG A 95 -13.55 21.69 -9.95
CA ARG A 95 -13.50 22.93 -9.16
C ARG A 95 -12.08 23.45 -9.04
N ALA A 96 -11.14 22.60 -8.69
CA ALA A 96 -9.73 22.96 -8.58
C ALA A 96 -9.17 23.52 -9.90
N ARG A 97 -9.48 22.88 -11.04
CA ARG A 97 -9.08 23.38 -12.36
C ARG A 97 -9.65 24.76 -12.68
N ARG A 98 -10.93 24.99 -12.34
CA ARG A 98 -11.55 26.33 -12.54
C ARG A 98 -10.93 27.43 -11.70
N ARG A 99 -10.26 27.03 -10.61
CA ARG A 99 -9.45 27.93 -9.76
C ARG A 99 -8.03 28.15 -10.30
N GLY A 100 -7.68 27.53 -11.41
CA GLY A 100 -6.34 27.60 -11.98
C GLY A 100 -5.30 26.73 -11.29
N LEU A 101 -5.73 25.83 -10.36
CA LEU A 101 -4.80 24.91 -9.69
C LEU A 101 -4.36 23.81 -10.65
N LYS A 102 -3.10 23.39 -10.54
CA LYS A 102 -2.61 22.16 -11.18
C LYS A 102 -3.18 20.96 -10.48
N THR A 103 -3.78 20.04 -11.23
CA THR A 103 -4.57 18.96 -10.66
C THR A 103 -3.88 17.62 -10.82
N ILE A 104 -3.85 16.88 -9.73
CA ILE A 104 -3.33 15.51 -9.68
C ILE A 104 -4.44 14.58 -9.17
N TYR A 105 -4.60 13.44 -9.85
CA TYR A 105 -5.43 12.35 -9.37
C TYR A 105 -4.55 11.14 -9.07
N ASP A 106 -4.43 10.77 -7.79
CA ASP A 106 -3.56 9.70 -7.30
C ASP A 106 -4.39 8.44 -7.03
N ILE A 107 -4.13 7.38 -7.79
CA ILE A 107 -4.82 6.08 -7.71
C ILE A 107 -4.04 5.16 -6.78
N ARG A 108 -4.55 4.97 -5.56
CA ARG A 108 -3.96 4.09 -4.54
C ARG A 108 -4.87 2.93 -4.20
N ALA A 109 -5.12 2.03 -5.16
CA ALA A 109 -6.03 0.92 -4.93
C ALA A 109 -5.80 -0.23 -5.91
N GLY A 110 -5.39 -1.38 -5.42
CA GLY A 110 -5.15 -2.58 -6.23
C GLY A 110 -6.38 -3.14 -6.94
N SER A 111 -7.60 -2.82 -6.46
CA SER A 111 -8.85 -3.28 -7.10
C SER A 111 -9.47 -2.30 -8.09
N MET A 112 -8.82 -1.17 -8.41
CA MET A 112 -9.40 -0.13 -9.25
C MET A 112 -9.77 -0.68 -10.64
N PHE A 113 -8.85 -1.34 -11.31
CA PHE A 113 -9.08 -1.85 -12.67
C PHE A 113 -10.20 -2.89 -12.73
N ARG A 114 -10.21 -3.85 -11.79
CA ARG A 114 -11.29 -4.83 -11.66
C ARG A 114 -12.66 -4.19 -11.43
N HIS A 115 -12.70 -3.13 -10.60
CA HIS A 115 -13.94 -2.39 -10.36
C HIS A 115 -14.39 -1.65 -11.61
N TYR A 116 -13.46 -1.03 -12.33
CA TYR A 116 -13.73 -0.35 -13.60
C TYR A 116 -14.31 -1.32 -14.66
N GLU A 117 -13.74 -2.51 -14.78
CA GLU A 117 -14.21 -3.53 -15.74
C GLU A 117 -15.60 -4.07 -15.41
N ARG A 118 -15.94 -4.19 -14.13
CA ARG A 118 -17.23 -4.74 -13.66
C ARG A 118 -18.39 -3.78 -13.82
N LEU A 119 -18.13 -2.49 -13.92
CA LEU A 119 -19.19 -1.48 -13.99
C LEU A 119 -19.56 -1.12 -15.45
N GLY A 120 -20.79 -0.65 -15.60
CA GLY A 120 -21.37 -0.32 -16.90
C GLY A 120 -20.75 0.90 -17.58
N PRO A 121 -21.14 1.19 -18.84
CA PRO A 121 -20.51 2.22 -19.67
C PRO A 121 -20.60 3.63 -19.08
N ALA A 122 -21.66 3.95 -18.35
CA ALA A 122 -21.81 5.26 -17.71
C ALA A 122 -20.73 5.52 -16.65
N TYR A 123 -20.41 4.53 -15.80
CA TYR A 123 -19.32 4.67 -14.85
C TYR A 123 -17.96 4.72 -15.55
N ARG A 124 -17.75 3.89 -16.57
CA ARG A 124 -16.49 3.89 -17.35
C ARG A 124 -16.27 5.24 -18.01
N TRP A 125 -17.30 5.83 -18.58
CA TRP A 125 -17.24 7.18 -19.15
C TRP A 125 -16.89 8.22 -18.09
N LEU A 126 -17.59 8.20 -16.93
CA LEU A 126 -17.33 9.12 -15.83
C LEU A 126 -15.89 9.00 -15.32
N PHE A 127 -15.41 7.77 -15.07
CA PHE A 127 -14.07 7.54 -14.57
C PHE A 127 -12.98 7.94 -15.58
N ARG A 128 -13.16 7.63 -16.87
CA ARG A 128 -12.29 8.14 -17.94
C ARG A 128 -12.31 9.67 -18.01
N SER A 129 -13.46 10.29 -17.87
CA SER A 129 -13.60 11.76 -17.82
C SER A 129 -12.88 12.36 -16.60
N LEU A 130 -12.95 11.69 -15.44
CA LEU A 130 -12.23 12.08 -14.23
C LEU A 130 -10.72 12.07 -14.46
N LEU A 131 -10.17 10.97 -15.01
CA LEU A 131 -8.73 10.87 -15.29
C LEU A 131 -8.25 11.92 -16.29
N ARG A 132 -9.02 12.19 -17.35
CA ARG A 132 -8.70 13.22 -18.36
C ARG A 132 -8.71 14.64 -17.81
N GLN A 133 -9.39 14.89 -16.72
CA GLN A 133 -9.40 16.22 -16.06
C GLN A 133 -8.10 16.50 -15.29
N ALA A 134 -7.42 15.45 -14.82
CA ALA A 134 -6.15 15.62 -14.12
C ALA A 134 -5.04 16.07 -15.06
N ASP A 135 -4.23 17.02 -14.63
CA ASP A 135 -3.01 17.40 -15.36
C ASP A 135 -1.98 16.26 -15.31
N GLN A 136 -1.94 15.54 -14.17
CA GLN A 136 -1.16 14.31 -13.99
C GLN A 136 -1.98 13.26 -13.25
N VAL A 137 -1.94 12.00 -13.72
CA VAL A 137 -2.44 10.84 -12.98
C VAL A 137 -1.25 10.14 -12.34
N MET A 138 -1.36 9.88 -11.03
CA MET A 138 -0.39 9.09 -10.27
C MET A 138 -0.94 7.70 -9.99
N ILE A 139 -0.05 6.71 -9.92
CA ILE A 139 -0.40 5.30 -9.73
C ILE A 139 0.55 4.66 -8.72
N GLU A 140 0.03 3.80 -7.85
CA GLU A 140 0.84 3.05 -6.89
C GLU A 140 1.44 1.75 -7.44
N GLY A 141 0.96 1.27 -8.60
CA GLY A 141 1.46 0.10 -9.31
C GLY A 141 1.64 0.39 -10.79
N PRO A 142 2.80 0.04 -11.38
CA PRO A 142 3.09 0.30 -12.79
C PRO A 142 2.15 -0.44 -13.74
N GLU A 143 1.45 -1.47 -13.27
CA GLU A 143 0.45 -2.24 -14.02
C GLU A 143 -0.69 -1.35 -14.55
N TYR A 144 -0.94 -0.21 -13.91
CA TYR A 144 -1.98 0.74 -14.36
C TYR A 144 -1.48 1.74 -15.42
N ALA A 145 -0.18 1.79 -15.70
CA ALA A 145 0.38 2.76 -16.64
C ALA A 145 -0.21 2.65 -18.07
N PRO A 146 -0.38 1.45 -18.67
CA PRO A 146 -0.97 1.33 -20.00
C PRO A 146 -2.40 1.88 -20.07
N PHE A 147 -3.24 1.59 -19.05
CA PHE A 147 -4.60 2.10 -18.98
C PHE A 147 -4.65 3.62 -18.86
N VAL A 148 -3.81 4.20 -18.00
CA VAL A 148 -3.75 5.66 -17.83
C VAL A 148 -3.30 6.32 -19.14
N GLN A 149 -2.29 5.78 -19.80
CA GLN A 149 -1.80 6.27 -21.09
C GLN A 149 -2.91 6.20 -22.17
N GLU A 150 -3.63 5.08 -22.25
CA GLU A 150 -4.75 4.92 -23.19
C GLU A 150 -5.86 5.97 -22.93
N VAL A 151 -6.18 6.20 -21.64
CA VAL A 151 -7.28 7.08 -21.29
C VAL A 151 -6.94 8.55 -21.44
N THR A 152 -5.74 8.95 -21.04
CA THR A 152 -5.35 10.37 -20.91
C THR A 152 -4.48 10.87 -22.05
N GLY A 153 -3.84 9.97 -22.81
CA GLY A 153 -2.80 10.30 -23.76
C GLY A 153 -1.46 10.73 -23.13
N LYS A 154 -1.36 10.67 -21.79
CA LYS A 154 -0.20 11.10 -21.02
C LYS A 154 0.37 9.93 -20.20
N PRO A 155 1.68 9.88 -19.96
CA PRO A 155 2.27 8.87 -19.10
C PRO A 155 1.78 9.04 -17.65
N ALA A 156 1.50 7.92 -16.99
CA ALA A 156 1.24 7.92 -15.56
C ALA A 156 2.52 8.20 -14.78
N PHE A 157 2.39 8.87 -13.63
CA PHE A 157 3.49 9.03 -12.69
C PHE A 157 3.46 7.92 -11.65
N TYR A 158 4.52 7.12 -11.56
CA TYR A 158 4.62 6.05 -10.58
C TYR A 158 5.01 6.61 -9.21
N LEU A 159 4.06 6.59 -8.28
CA LEU A 159 4.23 6.96 -6.88
C LEU A 159 3.86 5.76 -6.00
N PRO A 160 4.79 4.85 -5.70
CA PRO A 160 4.54 3.69 -4.85
C PRO A 160 4.21 4.11 -3.41
N ASN A 161 3.63 3.19 -2.64
CA ASN A 161 3.63 3.33 -1.19
C ASN A 161 5.08 3.36 -0.70
N HIS A 162 5.33 4.15 0.32
CA HIS A 162 6.68 4.38 0.81
C HIS A 162 6.73 4.34 2.34
N LEU A 163 7.92 4.18 2.89
CA LEU A 163 8.16 4.09 4.32
C LEU A 163 9.42 4.88 4.71
N PRO A 164 9.46 5.41 5.94
CA PRO A 164 10.66 6.03 6.46
C PRO A 164 11.72 4.95 6.70
N VAL A 165 12.84 5.02 6.02
CA VAL A 165 13.94 4.05 6.19
C VAL A 165 14.98 4.51 7.20
N GLN A 166 15.00 5.81 7.53
CA GLN A 166 15.87 6.35 8.57
C GLN A 166 15.35 5.95 9.95
N GLY A 167 16.26 5.53 10.83
CA GLY A 167 15.91 5.09 12.19
C GLY A 167 15.28 3.70 12.28
N MET A 168 15.25 2.92 11.18
CA MET A 168 14.87 1.51 11.27
C MET A 168 15.85 0.73 12.14
N PRO A 169 15.38 -0.25 12.95
CA PRO A 169 16.25 -1.08 13.76
C PRO A 169 17.25 -1.86 12.88
N ALA A 170 18.38 -2.22 13.47
CA ALA A 170 19.34 -3.08 12.81
C ALA A 170 18.73 -4.48 12.61
N ARG A 171 19.05 -5.10 11.48
CA ARG A 171 18.68 -6.48 11.25
C ARG A 171 19.47 -7.40 12.21
N SER A 172 18.78 -8.36 12.82
CA SER A 172 19.38 -9.35 13.73
C SER A 172 19.43 -10.75 13.14
N ALA A 173 18.65 -11.06 12.09
CA ALA A 173 18.72 -12.35 11.42
C ALA A 173 20.02 -12.50 10.62
N ASP A 174 20.69 -13.63 10.80
CA ASP A 174 21.88 -14.05 10.06
C ASP A 174 21.69 -15.45 9.46
N GLY A 175 22.52 -15.84 8.51
CA GLY A 175 22.41 -17.13 7.82
C GLY A 175 22.81 -18.35 8.69
N THR A 176 23.25 -18.14 9.93
CA THR A 176 23.69 -19.22 10.87
C THR A 176 22.59 -19.55 11.88
N ALA A 177 21.60 -18.67 12.06
CA ALA A 177 20.49 -18.88 12.97
C ALA A 177 19.49 -19.93 12.44
N SER A 178 18.65 -20.45 13.33
CA SER A 178 17.52 -21.31 12.94
C SER A 178 16.57 -20.53 12.00
N LEU A 179 16.08 -21.20 10.95
CA LEU A 179 15.17 -20.59 9.97
C LEU A 179 13.93 -20.01 10.65
N ARG A 180 13.73 -18.71 10.50
CA ARG A 180 12.57 -17.98 11.02
C ARG A 180 11.76 -17.38 9.89
N LEU A 181 10.50 -17.74 9.84
CA LEU A 181 9.48 -17.19 8.93
C LEU A 181 8.64 -16.18 9.67
N VAL A 182 8.01 -15.26 8.94
CA VAL A 182 7.08 -14.30 9.51
C VAL A 182 5.88 -14.08 8.59
N TYR A 183 4.71 -13.93 9.21
CA TYR A 183 3.47 -13.44 8.60
C TYR A 183 3.01 -12.20 9.36
N ILE A 184 2.78 -11.09 8.67
CA ILE A 184 2.28 -9.85 9.26
C ILE A 184 1.12 -9.32 8.42
N GLY A 185 -0.03 -9.12 9.06
CA GLY A 185 -1.21 -8.60 8.39
C GLY A 185 -2.50 -8.97 9.09
N ARG A 186 -3.64 -8.65 8.47
CA ARG A 186 -4.93 -9.12 8.95
C ARG A 186 -4.98 -10.65 8.88
N ILE A 187 -5.43 -11.27 9.96
CA ILE A 187 -5.55 -12.72 10.03
C ILE A 187 -6.93 -13.10 9.47
N THR A 188 -6.96 -13.31 8.15
CA THR A 188 -8.17 -13.70 7.41
C THR A 188 -7.79 -14.70 6.31
N LEU A 189 -8.74 -15.54 5.90
CA LEU A 189 -8.47 -16.61 4.91
C LEU A 189 -8.04 -16.04 3.55
N ASP A 190 -8.62 -14.93 3.14
CA ASP A 190 -8.25 -14.25 1.90
C ASP A 190 -6.85 -13.59 1.94
N LYS A 191 -6.30 -13.35 3.14
CA LYS A 191 -4.90 -12.94 3.32
C LYS A 191 -3.92 -14.10 3.36
N GLY A 192 -4.43 -15.35 3.34
CA GLY A 192 -3.64 -16.57 3.15
C GLY A 192 -2.91 -17.06 4.40
N ILE A 193 -3.36 -16.69 5.61
CA ILE A 193 -2.72 -17.14 6.86
C ILE A 193 -2.57 -18.64 6.93
N GLU A 194 -3.59 -19.43 6.55
CA GLU A 194 -3.51 -20.89 6.56
C GLU A 194 -2.41 -21.42 5.63
N THR A 195 -2.25 -20.81 4.45
CA THR A 195 -1.19 -21.18 3.51
C THR A 195 0.20 -20.93 4.11
N ALA A 196 0.38 -19.84 4.85
CA ALA A 196 1.64 -19.53 5.52
C ALA A 196 1.97 -20.54 6.65
N LEU A 197 0.99 -20.84 7.49
CA LEU A 197 1.12 -21.80 8.59
C LEU A 197 1.39 -23.22 8.08
N GLN A 198 0.63 -23.68 7.08
CA GLN A 198 0.84 -24.99 6.44
C GLN A 198 2.22 -25.07 5.79
N ALA A 199 2.69 -24.00 5.13
CA ALA A 199 4.03 -23.99 4.53
C ALA A 199 5.14 -24.15 5.59
N ALA A 200 5.02 -23.49 6.73
CA ALA A 200 5.95 -23.63 7.84
C ALA A 200 5.96 -25.07 8.39
N ARG A 201 4.77 -25.65 8.61
CA ARG A 201 4.62 -27.04 9.06
C ARG A 201 5.26 -28.04 8.08
N MET A 202 4.98 -27.89 6.78
CA MET A 202 5.55 -28.74 5.73
C MET A 202 7.10 -28.63 5.66
N LEU A 203 7.66 -27.45 5.90
CA LEU A 203 9.13 -27.28 6.01
C LEU A 203 9.69 -28.09 7.18
N ALA A 204 9.11 -27.94 8.36
CA ALA A 204 9.52 -28.68 9.55
C ALA A 204 9.43 -30.19 9.36
N GLU A 205 8.31 -30.69 8.82
CA GLU A 205 8.09 -32.12 8.51
C GLU A 205 9.07 -32.66 7.46
N SER A 206 9.53 -31.81 6.54
CA SER A 206 10.52 -32.20 5.53
C SER A 206 11.98 -32.20 6.02
N GLY A 207 12.18 -32.05 7.33
CA GLY A 207 13.50 -32.03 7.95
C GLY A 207 14.23 -30.68 7.90
N GLN A 208 13.52 -29.59 7.59
CA GLN A 208 14.03 -28.22 7.71
C GLN A 208 13.40 -27.53 8.93
N PRO A 209 14.06 -27.59 10.13
CA PRO A 209 13.54 -26.93 11.31
C PRO A 209 13.34 -25.44 11.07
N CYS A 210 12.15 -24.95 11.39
CA CYS A 210 11.83 -23.53 11.27
C CYS A 210 10.79 -23.12 12.32
N THR A 211 10.75 -21.84 12.62
CA THR A 211 9.68 -21.19 13.39
C THR A 211 8.92 -20.22 12.50
N ILE A 212 7.64 -19.97 12.81
CA ILE A 212 6.86 -18.92 12.16
C ILE A 212 6.24 -18.01 13.21
N ALA A 213 6.54 -16.71 13.12
CA ALA A 213 5.90 -15.68 13.92
C ALA A 213 4.69 -15.11 13.15
N VAL A 214 3.57 -14.93 13.84
CA VAL A 214 2.32 -14.42 13.27
C VAL A 214 1.88 -13.18 14.04
N ALA A 215 1.90 -12.02 13.36
CA ALA A 215 1.46 -10.76 13.91
C ALA A 215 0.25 -10.20 13.16
N GLY A 216 -0.77 -9.81 13.91
CA GLY A 216 -1.99 -9.20 13.36
C GLY A 216 -3.22 -9.49 14.19
N SER A 217 -4.36 -9.06 13.67
CA SER A 217 -5.68 -9.31 14.25
C SER A 217 -6.64 -9.87 13.20
N GLY A 218 -7.66 -10.58 13.66
CA GLY A 218 -8.68 -11.19 12.82
C GLY A 218 -9.92 -11.55 13.62
N PRO A 219 -10.90 -12.23 13.00
CA PRO A 219 -12.06 -12.79 13.70
C PRO A 219 -11.62 -13.75 14.81
N GLU A 220 -12.24 -13.65 15.97
CA GLU A 220 -11.86 -14.38 17.18
C GLU A 220 -11.98 -15.92 16.98
N ASP A 221 -13.08 -16.36 16.38
CA ASP A 221 -13.34 -17.76 16.04
C ASP A 221 -12.26 -18.37 15.13
N LEU A 222 -11.81 -17.58 14.15
CA LEU A 222 -10.71 -17.98 13.26
C LEU A 222 -9.38 -18.06 14.00
N LEU A 223 -9.09 -17.08 14.84
CA LEU A 223 -7.87 -17.05 15.65
C LEU A 223 -7.78 -18.24 16.59
N GLU A 224 -8.84 -18.52 17.37
CA GLU A 224 -8.89 -19.65 18.29
C GLU A 224 -8.74 -20.99 17.55
N ARG A 225 -9.37 -21.12 16.39
CA ARG A 225 -9.21 -22.32 15.55
C ARG A 225 -7.77 -22.51 15.11
N LEU A 226 -7.15 -21.46 14.53
CA LEU A 226 -5.79 -21.54 14.02
C LEU A 226 -4.76 -21.77 15.12
N GLN A 227 -4.93 -21.15 16.30
CA GLN A 227 -4.05 -21.36 17.45
C GLN A 227 -4.09 -22.79 17.97
N ARG A 228 -5.27 -23.42 17.96
CA ARG A 228 -5.41 -24.85 18.33
C ARG A 228 -4.82 -25.78 17.28
N GLU A 229 -4.94 -25.42 16.00
CA GLU A 229 -4.48 -26.25 14.87
C GLU A 229 -2.97 -26.10 14.68
N TYR A 230 -2.39 -24.93 14.98
CA TYR A 230 -0.96 -24.60 14.81
C TYR A 230 -0.34 -24.09 16.12
N PRO A 231 -0.27 -24.93 17.17
CA PRO A 231 0.29 -24.54 18.47
C PRO A 231 1.80 -24.26 18.42
N GLU A 232 2.50 -24.77 17.38
CA GLU A 232 3.91 -24.53 17.13
C GLU A 232 4.22 -23.13 16.60
N ALA A 233 3.22 -22.37 16.12
CA ALA A 233 3.40 -21.00 15.65
C ALA A 233 3.50 -20.01 16.83
N GLU A 234 4.33 -19.00 16.68
CA GLU A 234 4.48 -17.92 17.64
C GLU A 234 3.42 -16.83 17.38
N TRP A 235 2.35 -16.81 18.16
CA TRP A 235 1.24 -15.89 18.02
C TRP A 235 1.48 -14.59 18.80
N LEU A 236 1.81 -13.51 18.09
CA LEU A 236 2.17 -12.22 18.68
C LEU A 236 0.96 -11.28 18.91
N GLY A 237 -0.19 -11.62 18.28
CA GLY A 237 -1.36 -10.73 18.31
C GLY A 237 -1.13 -9.43 17.55
N ALA A 238 -1.90 -8.40 17.89
CA ALA A 238 -1.72 -7.07 17.34
C ALA A 238 -0.55 -6.37 18.07
N ILE A 239 0.51 -6.07 17.36
CA ILE A 239 1.72 -5.42 17.87
C ILE A 239 1.88 -4.01 17.29
N SER A 240 2.68 -3.18 17.97
CA SER A 240 2.96 -1.81 17.53
C SER A 240 3.83 -1.78 16.26
N PRO A 241 3.83 -0.68 15.48
CA PRO A 241 4.67 -0.57 14.29
C PRO A 241 6.17 -0.77 14.56
N SER A 242 6.67 -0.35 15.73
CA SER A 242 8.08 -0.59 16.12
C SER A 242 8.36 -2.07 16.35
N GLN A 243 7.46 -2.76 17.05
CA GLN A 243 7.56 -4.21 17.25
C GLN A 243 7.45 -4.99 15.93
N VAL A 244 6.63 -4.51 14.96
CA VAL A 244 6.59 -5.09 13.62
C VAL A 244 7.97 -5.07 12.97
N LEU A 245 8.67 -3.94 13.01
CA LEU A 245 10.01 -3.84 12.44
C LEU A 245 11.04 -4.71 13.18
N GLU A 246 10.93 -4.81 14.50
CA GLU A 246 11.78 -5.70 15.30
C GLU A 246 11.60 -7.18 14.91
N GLU A 247 10.33 -7.64 14.78
CA GLU A 247 10.05 -9.01 14.37
C GLU A 247 10.50 -9.30 12.93
N LEU A 248 10.31 -8.34 12.02
CA LEU A 248 10.84 -8.42 10.66
C LEU A 248 12.38 -8.51 10.67
N GLY A 249 13.05 -7.77 11.55
CA GLY A 249 14.51 -7.82 11.69
C GLY A 249 15.05 -9.18 12.12
N LYS A 250 14.26 -10.00 12.83
CA LYS A 250 14.59 -11.36 13.27
C LYS A 250 14.30 -12.44 12.22
N ALA A 251 13.46 -12.14 11.23
CA ALA A 251 12.95 -13.12 10.27
C ALA A 251 13.81 -13.21 9.01
N HIS A 252 13.90 -14.40 8.42
CA HIS A 252 14.58 -14.67 7.16
C HIS A 252 13.64 -14.49 5.96
N PHE A 253 12.42 -15.00 6.05
CA PHE A 253 11.43 -14.93 4.98
C PHE A 253 10.12 -14.35 5.48
N PHE A 254 9.53 -13.50 4.63
CA PHE A 254 8.18 -12.99 4.81
C PHE A 254 7.23 -13.75 3.88
N LEU A 255 6.28 -14.51 4.46
CA LEU A 255 5.28 -15.24 3.70
C LEU A 255 4.06 -14.36 3.45
N PHE A 256 3.74 -14.13 2.18
CA PHE A 256 2.65 -13.24 1.78
C PHE A 256 1.72 -13.88 0.74
N PRO A 257 1.00 -14.97 1.12
CA PRO A 257 0.13 -15.73 0.22
C PRO A 257 -1.25 -15.11 0.05
N THR A 258 -1.31 -13.78 -0.05
CA THR A 258 -2.58 -13.02 -0.10
C THR A 258 -3.34 -13.27 -1.40
N ARG A 259 -4.64 -13.62 -1.27
CA ARG A 259 -5.63 -13.70 -2.36
C ARG A 259 -6.63 -12.56 -2.26
N HIS A 260 -6.38 -11.60 -1.38
CA HIS A 260 -7.27 -10.47 -1.16
C HIS A 260 -7.45 -9.66 -2.45
N THR A 261 -8.70 -9.52 -2.90
CA THR A 261 -9.02 -8.89 -4.19
C THR A 261 -8.71 -7.39 -4.26
N GLY A 262 -8.50 -6.75 -3.11
CA GLY A 262 -8.14 -5.33 -3.00
C GLY A 262 -6.66 -5.10 -2.75
N GLU A 263 -5.81 -6.12 -2.90
CA GLU A 263 -4.37 -5.96 -2.69
C GLU A 263 -3.80 -4.95 -3.68
N GLY A 264 -3.17 -3.90 -3.15
CA GLY A 264 -2.40 -2.92 -3.89
C GLY A 264 -0.91 -3.06 -3.58
N HIS A 265 -0.23 -1.95 -3.39
CA HIS A 265 1.14 -1.94 -2.87
C HIS A 265 1.09 -2.11 -1.34
N SER A 266 1.42 -3.31 -0.87
CA SER A 266 1.35 -3.65 0.55
C SER A 266 2.45 -2.97 1.37
N ASN A 267 2.08 -2.24 2.43
CA ASN A 267 3.04 -1.67 3.37
C ASN A 267 3.84 -2.77 4.08
N ALA A 268 3.18 -3.84 4.54
CA ALA A 268 3.84 -4.94 5.23
C ALA A 268 4.91 -5.63 4.36
N LEU A 269 4.64 -5.78 3.05
CA LEU A 269 5.61 -6.31 2.09
C LEU A 269 6.84 -5.39 1.97
N THR A 270 6.59 -4.08 1.86
CA THR A 270 7.68 -3.09 1.75
C THR A 270 8.49 -2.99 3.04
N GLU A 271 7.84 -3.05 4.20
CA GLU A 271 8.49 -3.07 5.53
C GLU A 271 9.35 -4.34 5.68
N ALA A 272 8.82 -5.50 5.30
CA ALA A 272 9.56 -6.76 5.31
C ALA A 272 10.82 -6.71 4.43
N MET A 273 10.66 -6.22 3.20
CA MET A 273 11.80 -6.04 2.28
C MET A 273 12.83 -5.06 2.84
N ALA A 274 12.41 -3.92 3.39
CA ALA A 274 13.32 -2.93 3.98
C ALA A 274 14.13 -3.48 5.15
N MET A 275 13.53 -4.39 5.92
CA MET A 275 14.21 -5.15 6.99
C MET A 275 15.00 -6.35 6.48
N GLY A 276 15.07 -6.57 5.17
CA GLY A 276 15.83 -7.64 4.54
C GLY A 276 15.17 -9.02 4.67
N CYS A 277 13.87 -9.12 5.00
CA CYS A 277 13.15 -10.38 4.84
C CYS A 277 13.00 -10.67 3.34
N VAL A 278 13.34 -11.90 2.93
CA VAL A 278 13.09 -12.34 1.56
C VAL A 278 11.60 -12.63 1.39
N PRO A 279 10.89 -11.89 0.52
CA PRO A 279 9.47 -12.13 0.33
C PRO A 279 9.23 -13.39 -0.52
N VAL A 280 8.29 -14.22 -0.08
CA VAL A 280 7.65 -15.27 -0.88
C VAL A 280 6.17 -14.94 -0.93
N ALA A 281 5.70 -14.46 -2.07
CA ALA A 281 4.38 -13.85 -2.19
C ALA A 281 3.56 -14.43 -3.35
N ALA A 282 2.24 -14.35 -3.23
CA ALA A 282 1.34 -14.62 -4.36
C ALA A 282 1.45 -13.54 -5.44
N ASP A 283 1.27 -13.92 -6.70
CA ASP A 283 1.12 -13.01 -7.82
C ASP A 283 -0.26 -12.34 -7.77
N ASN A 284 -0.38 -11.36 -6.88
CA ASN A 284 -1.62 -10.64 -6.62
C ASN A 284 -1.34 -9.15 -6.41
N GLY A 285 -2.23 -8.31 -6.91
CA GLY A 285 -2.04 -6.85 -6.86
C GLY A 285 -0.74 -6.43 -7.55
N PHE A 286 0.09 -5.69 -6.83
CA PHE A 286 1.38 -5.20 -7.36
C PHE A 286 2.59 -5.97 -6.78
N ASN A 287 2.38 -7.14 -6.18
CA ASN A 287 3.45 -7.88 -5.53
C ASN A 287 4.62 -8.17 -6.49
N ARG A 288 4.32 -8.51 -7.75
CA ARG A 288 5.35 -8.79 -8.76
C ARG A 288 6.24 -7.57 -9.03
N SER A 289 5.64 -6.41 -9.25
CA SER A 289 6.40 -5.17 -9.50
C SER A 289 7.11 -4.64 -8.26
N VAL A 290 6.53 -4.84 -7.07
CA VAL A 290 7.14 -4.47 -5.79
C VAL A 290 8.38 -5.33 -5.51
N ILE A 291 8.26 -6.64 -5.61
CA ILE A 291 9.34 -7.59 -5.32
C ILE A 291 10.43 -7.55 -6.40
N GLY A 292 10.04 -7.52 -7.68
CA GLY A 292 11.01 -7.64 -8.78
C GLY A 292 11.82 -8.93 -8.69
N ALA A 293 13.15 -8.83 -8.75
CA ALA A 293 14.08 -9.94 -8.63
C ALA A 293 14.55 -10.21 -7.18
N SER A 294 14.03 -9.50 -6.18
CA SER A 294 14.52 -9.59 -4.80
C SER A 294 13.73 -10.55 -3.90
N GLY A 295 13.01 -11.50 -4.49
CA GLY A 295 12.21 -12.50 -3.79
C GLY A 295 11.51 -13.42 -4.76
N VAL A 296 10.55 -14.20 -4.28
CA VAL A 296 9.80 -15.17 -5.09
C VAL A 296 8.34 -14.76 -5.20
N VAL A 297 7.83 -14.74 -6.43
CA VAL A 297 6.42 -14.52 -6.73
C VAL A 297 5.83 -15.78 -7.33
N LEU A 298 4.92 -16.40 -6.59
CA LEU A 298 4.26 -17.66 -6.94
C LEU A 298 2.91 -17.39 -7.61
N PRO A 299 2.48 -18.23 -8.55
CA PRO A 299 1.13 -18.18 -9.11
C PRO A 299 0.05 -18.11 -8.02
N LEU A 300 -1.00 -17.32 -8.26
CA LEU A 300 -2.06 -17.06 -7.26
C LEU A 300 -2.76 -18.34 -6.76
N GLN A 301 -2.84 -19.38 -7.60
CA GLN A 301 -3.43 -20.67 -7.27
C GLN A 301 -2.53 -21.58 -6.44
N ASP A 302 -1.24 -21.27 -6.33
CA ASP A 302 -0.29 -22.12 -5.61
C ASP A 302 -0.60 -22.17 -4.12
N GLY A 303 -0.47 -23.39 -3.56
CA GLY A 303 -0.71 -23.67 -2.15
C GLY A 303 0.57 -23.74 -1.32
N ALA A 304 0.43 -24.13 -0.07
CA ALA A 304 1.51 -24.18 0.93
C ALA A 304 2.77 -24.93 0.48
N LYS A 305 2.63 -26.00 -0.30
CA LYS A 305 3.77 -26.78 -0.82
C LYS A 305 4.71 -25.94 -1.69
N ALA A 306 4.17 -25.03 -2.52
CA ALA A 306 5.00 -24.15 -3.36
C ALA A 306 5.78 -23.13 -2.50
N TYR A 307 5.15 -22.57 -1.48
CA TYR A 307 5.79 -21.66 -0.51
C TYR A 307 6.89 -22.36 0.26
N ALA A 308 6.63 -23.54 0.81
CA ALA A 308 7.63 -24.36 1.50
C ALA A 308 8.80 -24.70 0.58
N SER A 309 8.53 -25.09 -0.67
CA SER A 309 9.57 -25.41 -1.65
C SER A 309 10.43 -24.19 -1.98
N ALA A 310 9.82 -23.02 -2.21
CA ALA A 310 10.55 -21.79 -2.51
C ALA A 310 11.48 -21.38 -1.37
N VAL A 311 10.99 -21.41 -0.13
CA VAL A 311 11.82 -21.13 1.06
C VAL A 311 12.98 -22.13 1.16
N ARG A 312 12.69 -23.43 1.03
CA ARG A 312 13.71 -24.48 1.15
C ARG A 312 14.83 -24.33 0.12
N VAL A 313 14.45 -24.07 -1.14
CA VAL A 313 15.44 -23.91 -2.23
C VAL A 313 16.37 -22.73 -1.95
N LEU A 314 15.85 -21.58 -1.57
CA LEU A 314 16.67 -20.41 -1.28
C LEU A 314 17.52 -20.58 -0.01
N TRP A 315 16.98 -21.23 1.02
CA TRP A 315 17.68 -21.44 2.28
C TRP A 315 18.81 -22.46 2.15
N GLN A 316 18.52 -23.63 1.59
CA GLN A 316 19.49 -24.71 1.43
C GLN A 316 20.49 -24.43 0.29
N GLY A 317 20.08 -23.67 -0.73
CA GLY A 317 20.97 -23.25 -1.82
C GLY A 317 22.00 -22.19 -1.42
N GLY A 318 21.88 -21.60 -0.23
CA GLY A 318 22.76 -20.53 0.24
C GLY A 318 22.50 -19.16 -0.37
N ASP A 319 21.48 -19.02 -1.19
CA ASP A 319 21.19 -17.76 -1.91
C ASP A 319 20.42 -16.72 -1.06
N TRP A 320 19.93 -17.15 0.13
CA TRP A 320 19.14 -16.29 0.99
C TRP A 320 19.79 -14.93 1.26
N ALA A 321 21.09 -14.88 1.57
CA ALA A 321 21.78 -13.62 1.90
C ALA A 321 21.76 -12.61 0.74
N GLY A 322 21.96 -13.08 -0.49
CA GLY A 322 21.90 -12.26 -1.70
C GLY A 322 20.51 -11.70 -1.91
N TYR A 323 19.46 -12.52 -1.77
CA TYR A 323 18.07 -12.07 -1.85
C TYR A 323 17.69 -11.09 -0.74
N SER A 324 18.18 -11.33 0.48
CA SER A 324 17.96 -10.45 1.64
C SER A 324 18.54 -9.07 1.40
N GLN A 325 19.79 -9.00 0.92
CA GLN A 325 20.42 -7.74 0.56
C GLN A 325 19.65 -7.03 -0.57
N ALA A 326 19.32 -7.76 -1.64
CA ALA A 326 18.59 -7.21 -2.78
C ALA A 326 17.20 -6.67 -2.38
N ALA A 327 16.48 -7.35 -1.47
CA ALA A 327 15.20 -6.89 -0.95
C ALA A 327 15.32 -5.58 -0.18
N SER A 328 16.30 -5.51 0.75
CA SER A 328 16.56 -4.31 1.53
C SER A 328 16.97 -3.13 0.65
N GLU A 329 17.91 -3.35 -0.26
CA GLU A 329 18.40 -2.32 -1.17
C GLU A 329 17.28 -1.79 -2.08
N ARG A 330 16.46 -2.69 -2.66
CA ARG A 330 15.32 -2.32 -3.49
C ARG A 330 14.31 -1.47 -2.71
N ALA A 331 13.94 -1.88 -1.49
CA ALA A 331 12.99 -1.14 -0.68
C ALA A 331 13.51 0.25 -0.32
N ARG A 332 14.76 0.36 0.08
CA ARG A 332 15.42 1.64 0.44
C ARG A 332 15.57 2.57 -0.76
N THR A 333 15.86 2.05 -1.93
CA THR A 333 16.08 2.84 -3.14
C THR A 333 14.76 3.28 -3.78
N LEU A 334 13.76 2.38 -3.88
CA LEU A 334 12.53 2.68 -4.62
C LEU A 334 11.37 3.15 -3.73
N PHE A 335 11.34 2.72 -2.48
CA PHE A 335 10.18 2.89 -1.60
C PHE A 335 10.48 3.70 -0.33
N SER A 336 11.62 4.37 -0.25
CA SER A 336 11.87 5.28 0.87
C SER A 336 11.03 6.55 0.76
N THR A 337 10.61 7.09 1.91
CA THR A 337 9.81 8.33 1.96
C THR A 337 10.57 9.49 1.32
N GLU A 338 11.86 9.59 1.56
CA GLU A 338 12.72 10.65 1.03
C GLU A 338 12.73 10.64 -0.50
N GLN A 339 12.92 9.45 -1.10
CA GLN A 339 12.92 9.31 -2.56
C GLN A 339 11.53 9.54 -3.17
N ALA A 340 10.48 9.02 -2.54
CA ALA A 340 9.11 9.20 -3.01
C ALA A 340 8.71 10.68 -3.01
N VAL A 341 9.00 11.39 -1.92
CA VAL A 341 8.66 12.82 -1.79
C VAL A 341 9.54 13.69 -2.66
N ALA A 342 10.83 13.39 -2.81
CA ALA A 342 11.69 14.09 -3.75
C ALA A 342 11.17 14.02 -5.19
N ARG A 343 10.78 12.82 -5.65
CA ARG A 343 10.15 12.61 -6.98
C ARG A 343 8.81 13.33 -7.08
N LEU A 344 7.96 13.25 -6.07
CA LEU A 344 6.66 13.91 -6.02
C LEU A 344 6.80 15.43 -6.15
N ARG A 345 7.74 16.05 -5.40
CA ARG A 345 8.06 17.47 -5.50
C ARG A 345 8.62 17.86 -6.87
N GLY A 346 9.38 16.96 -7.51
CA GLY A 346 9.80 17.10 -8.90
C GLY A 346 8.60 17.23 -9.84
N ALA A 347 7.68 16.27 -9.75
CA ALA A 347 6.46 16.26 -10.56
C ALA A 347 5.60 17.53 -10.37
N TYR A 348 5.46 18.02 -9.13
CA TYR A 348 4.74 19.26 -8.85
C TYR A 348 5.43 20.48 -9.54
N ARG A 349 6.75 20.59 -9.44
CA ARG A 349 7.50 21.67 -10.08
C ARG A 349 7.38 21.66 -11.59
N ASP A 350 7.42 20.46 -12.20
CA ASP A 350 7.32 20.31 -13.65
C ASP A 350 5.92 20.70 -14.16
N LEU A 351 4.86 20.35 -13.40
CA LEU A 351 3.49 20.78 -13.70
C LEU A 351 3.33 22.31 -13.62
N LEU A 352 3.96 22.94 -12.63
CA LEU A 352 3.88 24.40 -12.47
C LEU A 352 4.63 25.13 -13.58
N LYS A 353 5.81 24.64 -13.98
CA LYS A 353 6.62 25.23 -15.08
C LYS A 353 5.93 25.11 -16.45
N ALA A 354 5.23 24.02 -16.71
CA ALA A 354 4.54 23.81 -17.99
C ALA A 354 3.41 24.83 -18.28
N SER A 355 3.19 25.78 -17.39
CA SER A 355 2.11 26.79 -17.47
C SER A 355 2.60 28.23 -17.40
N ALA A 356 3.90 28.42 -17.12
CA ALA A 356 4.57 29.70 -17.24
C ALA A 356 5.09 29.88 -18.67
#